data_e0ba36a00e1c15fd0b2c6d6d026709f8
#
_entry.id   e0ba36a00e1c15fd0b2c6d6d026709f8
#
_cell.length_a   1.000
_cell.length_b   1.000
_cell.length_c   1.000
_cell.angle_alpha   90.00
_cell.angle_beta   90.00
_cell.angle_gamma   90.00
#
_symmetry.space_group_name_H-M   'P 1'
#
loop_
_entity.id
_entity.type
_entity.pdbx_description
1 polymer ?
#
loop_
_entity_poly.entity_id
_entity_poly.type
_entity_poly.pdbx_seq_one_letter_code
_entity_poly.pdbx_strand_id
1 'polypeptide(L)'
;MEQVHLKYGTSAVDFEIDGAKSVKYLYENKMRVIEDIKAEFLHCVTDGVIGTKPLKELIAPTDPVTIVISDMTRFWMRQDVICELLVKYLHDEMGVGYNQIAV
;
A
#
# COMPACT_ATOMS: atom_id res chain seq x y z
N MET A 1 31.47 -0.23 -24.00
CA MET A 1 31.35 0.45 -22.71
C MET A 1 29.93 0.97 -22.54
N GLU A 2 29.25 0.56 -21.53
CA GLU A 2 27.88 1.01 -21.24
C GLU A 2 27.87 1.88 -19.99
N GLN A 3 27.34 3.09 -20.09
CA GLN A 3 27.17 3.95 -18.91
C GLN A 3 25.85 3.63 -18.22
N VAL A 4 25.89 3.40 -16.92
CA VAL A 4 24.74 3.07 -16.09
C VAL A 4 24.55 4.12 -15.02
N HIS A 5 23.31 4.61 -14.91
CA HIS A 5 22.89 5.61 -13.95
C HIS A 5 21.90 4.98 -12.95
N LEU A 6 22.30 4.84 -11.70
CA LEU A 6 21.49 4.24 -10.65
C LEU A 6 21.14 5.25 -9.57
N LYS A 7 19.90 5.21 -9.14
CA LYS A 7 19.43 6.00 -8.00
C LYS A 7 20.07 5.50 -6.71
N TYR A 8 20.60 6.43 -5.90
CA TYR A 8 21.20 6.12 -4.61
C TYR A 8 20.76 7.15 -3.56
N GLY A 9 19.77 6.78 -2.74
CA GLY A 9 19.15 7.72 -1.80
C GLY A 9 18.51 8.91 -2.51
N THR A 10 18.95 10.12 -2.18
CA THR A 10 18.52 11.38 -2.83
C THR A 10 19.40 11.78 -4.01
N SER A 11 20.43 11.02 -4.32
CA SER A 11 21.38 11.26 -5.40
C SER A 11 21.37 10.12 -6.42
N ALA A 12 22.33 10.12 -7.31
CA ALA A 12 22.56 9.05 -8.27
C ALA A 12 24.05 8.71 -8.34
N VAL A 13 24.33 7.48 -8.73
CA VAL A 13 25.70 7.01 -8.99
C VAL A 13 25.79 6.61 -10.46
N ASP A 14 26.78 7.15 -11.12
CA ASP A 14 27.14 6.81 -12.50
C ASP A 14 28.35 5.89 -12.49
N PHE A 15 28.28 4.83 -13.26
CA PHE A 15 29.41 3.94 -13.46
C PHE A 15 29.40 3.32 -14.85
N GLU A 16 30.54 2.84 -15.26
CA GLU A 16 30.72 2.19 -16.55
C GLU A 16 30.82 0.69 -16.39
N ILE A 17 30.10 -0.04 -17.23
CA ILE A 17 30.23 -1.48 -17.36
C ILE A 17 31.12 -1.78 -18.54
N ASP A 18 32.27 -2.39 -18.29
CA ASP A 18 33.21 -2.85 -19.29
C ASP A 18 33.23 -4.38 -19.39
N GLY A 19 33.48 -4.91 -20.57
CA GLY A 19 33.61 -6.33 -20.83
C GLY A 19 32.32 -7.15 -20.78
N ALA A 20 31.16 -6.53 -20.58
CA ALA A 20 29.88 -7.23 -20.64
C ALA A 20 29.51 -7.60 -22.09
N LYS A 21 29.08 -8.84 -22.31
CA LYS A 21 28.59 -9.28 -23.63
C LYS A 21 27.23 -8.67 -23.99
N SER A 22 26.41 -8.38 -23.00
CA SER A 22 25.12 -7.71 -23.13
C SER A 22 24.70 -7.10 -21.81
N VAL A 23 23.98 -6.01 -21.86
CA VAL A 23 23.34 -5.34 -20.70
C VAL A 23 21.86 -5.29 -20.96
N LYS A 24 21.04 -5.73 -19.98
CA LYS A 24 19.57 -5.67 -20.04
C LYS A 24 19.06 -4.85 -18.87
N TYR A 25 18.22 -3.88 -19.18
CA TYR A 25 17.51 -3.09 -18.18
C TYR A 25 16.13 -3.69 -17.94
N LEU A 26 15.85 -4.04 -16.70
CA LEU A 26 14.53 -4.52 -16.29
C LEU A 26 13.78 -3.35 -15.63
N TYR A 27 12.60 -3.10 -16.15
CA TYR A 27 11.70 -2.07 -15.63
C TYR A 27 10.43 -2.70 -15.11
N GLU A 28 9.82 -2.08 -14.11
CA GLU A 28 8.48 -2.45 -13.68
C GLU A 28 7.44 -2.25 -14.80
N ASN A 29 6.38 -3.04 -14.77
CA ASN A 29 5.24 -2.81 -15.65
C ASN A 29 4.55 -1.50 -15.27
N LYS A 30 4.04 -0.79 -16.28
CA LYS A 30 3.22 0.40 -16.03
C LYS A 30 1.97 -0.02 -15.24
N MET A 31 1.77 0.62 -14.09
CA MET A 31 0.59 0.43 -13.27
C MET A 31 -0.36 1.63 -13.41
N ARG A 32 -1.65 1.37 -13.20
CA ARG A 32 -2.64 2.43 -13.11
C ARG A 32 -2.36 3.30 -11.87
N VAL A 33 -2.37 4.61 -12.06
CA VAL A 33 -2.27 5.56 -10.95
C VAL A 33 -3.61 5.61 -10.22
N ILE A 34 -3.57 5.57 -8.89
CA ILE A 34 -4.75 5.76 -8.05
C ILE A 34 -4.99 7.26 -7.92
N GLU A 35 -6.04 7.77 -8.56
CA GLU A 35 -6.40 9.19 -8.51
C GLU A 35 -7.25 9.52 -7.27
N ASP A 36 -8.14 8.61 -6.87
CA ASP A 36 -8.99 8.72 -5.67
C ASP A 36 -8.73 7.56 -4.73
N ILE A 37 -7.92 7.82 -3.70
CA ILE A 37 -7.54 6.81 -2.70
C ILE A 37 -8.75 6.30 -1.93
N LYS A 38 -9.71 7.17 -1.61
CA LYS A 38 -10.92 6.78 -0.86
C LYS A 38 -11.80 5.85 -1.67
N ALA A 39 -12.04 6.17 -2.94
CA ALA A 39 -12.83 5.32 -3.83
C ALA A 39 -12.16 3.96 -4.04
N GLU A 40 -10.85 3.93 -4.24
CA GLU A 40 -10.10 2.68 -4.40
C GLU A 40 -10.08 1.85 -3.10
N PHE A 41 -9.94 2.50 -1.95
CA PHE A 41 -10.06 1.83 -0.65
C PHE A 41 -11.44 1.17 -0.49
N LEU A 42 -12.52 1.90 -0.76
CA LEU A 42 -13.87 1.35 -0.69
C LEU A 42 -14.05 0.15 -1.63
N HIS A 43 -13.54 0.26 -2.85
CA HIS A 43 -13.55 -0.87 -3.79
C HIS A 43 -12.82 -2.09 -3.20
N CYS A 44 -11.63 -1.91 -2.64
CA CYS A 44 -10.83 -3.00 -2.07
C CYS A 44 -11.51 -3.74 -0.90
N VAL A 45 -12.33 -3.04 -0.09
CA VAL A 45 -13.01 -3.65 1.07
C VAL A 45 -14.42 -4.15 0.75
N THR A 46 -14.93 -3.90 -0.46
CA THR A 46 -16.26 -4.31 -0.94
C THR A 46 -16.17 -5.26 -2.13
N ASP A 47 -16.23 -4.73 -3.33
CA ASP A 47 -16.33 -5.53 -4.57
C ASP A 47 -14.99 -6.08 -5.05
N GLY A 48 -13.88 -5.41 -4.70
CA GLY A 48 -12.53 -5.75 -5.12
C GLY A 48 -11.82 -6.78 -4.25
N VAL A 49 -12.51 -7.40 -3.29
CA VAL A 49 -11.92 -8.45 -2.43
C VAL A 49 -11.52 -9.67 -3.25
N ILE A 50 -10.40 -10.30 -2.90
CA ILE A 50 -9.86 -11.46 -3.58
C ILE A 50 -9.84 -12.66 -2.64
N GLY A 51 -10.56 -13.72 -3.00
CA GLY A 51 -10.57 -14.98 -2.26
C GLY A 51 -11.24 -14.94 -0.89
N THR A 52 -12.00 -13.88 -0.60
CA THR A 52 -12.71 -13.71 0.69
C THR A 52 -14.02 -12.95 0.48
N LYS A 53 -14.79 -12.79 1.54
CA LYS A 53 -15.99 -11.96 1.57
C LYS A 53 -15.65 -10.48 1.78
N PRO A 54 -16.56 -9.55 1.44
CA PRO A 54 -16.44 -8.15 1.82
C PRO A 54 -16.20 -7.96 3.32
N LEU A 55 -15.48 -6.90 3.69
CA LEU A 55 -15.10 -6.67 5.09
C LEU A 55 -16.29 -6.63 6.04
N LYS A 56 -17.42 -6.08 5.61
CA LYS A 56 -18.68 -6.04 6.38
C LYS A 56 -19.23 -7.41 6.77
N GLU A 57 -18.86 -8.45 6.04
CA GLU A 57 -19.32 -9.83 6.33
C GLU A 57 -18.32 -10.61 7.21
N LEU A 58 -17.14 -10.04 7.46
CA LEU A 58 -16.07 -10.69 8.22
C LEU A 58 -16.00 -10.21 9.68
N ILE A 59 -16.46 -8.99 9.96
CA ILE A 59 -16.34 -8.35 11.28
C ILE A 59 -17.72 -7.92 11.76
N ALA A 60 -18.08 -8.33 12.98
CA ALA A 60 -19.28 -7.85 13.64
C ALA A 60 -19.03 -6.52 14.39
N PRO A 61 -20.07 -5.67 14.61
CA PRO A 61 -19.92 -4.41 15.36
C PRO A 61 -19.36 -4.55 16.78
N THR A 62 -19.47 -5.75 17.35
CA THR A 62 -19.01 -6.07 18.72
C THR A 62 -17.61 -6.66 18.77
N ASP A 63 -16.98 -6.91 17.62
CA ASP A 63 -15.66 -7.53 17.59
C ASP A 63 -14.56 -6.54 17.98
N PRO A 64 -13.53 -6.96 18.73
CA PRO A 64 -12.31 -6.21 18.88
C PRO A 64 -11.49 -6.30 17.58
N VAL A 65 -10.97 -5.17 17.13
CA VAL A 65 -10.19 -5.08 15.89
C VAL A 65 -8.79 -4.57 16.18
N THR A 66 -7.77 -5.26 15.69
CA THR A 66 -6.39 -4.81 15.75
C THR A 66 -5.89 -4.54 14.34
N ILE A 67 -5.43 -3.31 14.08
CA ILE A 67 -4.83 -2.89 12.81
C ILE A 67 -3.32 -2.89 12.99
N VAL A 68 -2.60 -3.64 12.17
CA VAL A 68 -1.14 -3.68 12.19
C VAL A 68 -0.60 -2.85 11.04
N ILE A 69 0.23 -1.86 11.35
CA ILE A 69 0.92 -1.01 10.39
C ILE A 69 2.43 -1.11 10.56
N SER A 70 3.17 -0.75 9.53
CA SER A 70 4.63 -0.64 9.59
C SER A 70 5.06 0.66 10.26
N ASP A 71 6.34 0.73 10.62
CA ASP A 71 6.96 1.92 11.22
C ASP A 71 7.23 3.04 10.20
N MET A 72 7.82 4.13 10.67
CA MET A 72 8.14 5.31 9.85
C MET A 72 9.06 5.04 8.68
N THR A 73 9.86 3.97 8.71
CA THR A 73 10.73 3.61 7.58
C THR A 73 9.96 3.18 6.34
N ARG A 74 8.66 2.88 6.48
CA ARG A 74 7.73 2.52 5.40
C ARG A 74 6.72 3.63 5.08
N PHE A 75 7.01 4.87 5.45
CA PHE A 75 6.11 6.03 5.24
C PHE A 75 5.68 6.22 3.77
N TRP A 76 6.54 5.87 2.82
CA TRP A 76 6.23 5.94 1.39
C TRP A 76 5.01 5.07 0.98
N MET A 77 4.65 4.08 1.78
CA MET A 77 3.46 3.24 1.54
C MET A 77 2.16 3.96 1.91
N ARG A 78 2.23 5.13 2.55
CA ARG A 78 1.08 5.93 2.98
C ARG A 78 0.05 5.15 3.80
N GLN A 79 0.54 4.29 4.68
CA GLN A 79 -0.31 3.52 5.60
C GLN A 79 -1.08 4.41 6.57
N ASP A 80 -0.61 5.62 6.84
CA ASP A 80 -1.30 6.65 7.61
C ASP A 80 -2.69 6.96 7.02
N VAL A 81 -2.75 7.22 5.72
CA VAL A 81 -4.01 7.51 5.01
C VAL A 81 -4.94 6.30 4.99
N ILE A 82 -4.40 5.12 4.68
CA ILE A 82 -5.19 3.88 4.63
C ILE A 82 -5.72 3.51 6.02
N CYS A 83 -4.90 3.65 7.06
CA CYS A 83 -5.32 3.40 8.44
C CYS A 83 -6.47 4.32 8.86
N GLU A 84 -6.39 5.63 8.56
CA GLU A 84 -7.46 6.57 8.82
C GLU A 84 -8.76 6.18 8.11
N LEU A 85 -8.69 5.83 6.82
CA LEU A 85 -9.86 5.38 6.05
C LEU A 85 -10.46 4.10 6.63
N LEU A 86 -9.62 3.15 7.04
CA LEU A 86 -10.08 1.89 7.63
C LEU A 86 -10.75 2.11 8.99
N VAL A 87 -10.17 2.92 9.86
CA VAL A 87 -10.76 3.23 11.17
C VAL A 87 -12.13 3.90 11.00
N LYS A 88 -12.23 4.89 10.10
CA LYS A 88 -13.49 5.55 9.79
C LYS A 88 -14.53 4.57 9.21
N TYR A 89 -14.13 3.71 8.30
CA TYR A 89 -15.01 2.71 7.70
C TYR A 89 -15.55 1.73 8.75
N LEU A 90 -14.67 1.22 9.63
CA LEU A 90 -15.06 0.33 10.72
C LEU A 90 -16.08 1.01 11.67
N HIS A 91 -15.86 2.28 11.99
CA HIS A 91 -16.74 3.01 12.90
C HIS A 91 -18.03 3.45 12.22
N ASP A 92 -17.95 4.23 11.14
CA ASP A 92 -19.08 4.91 10.52
C ASP A 92 -19.99 3.96 9.75
N GLU A 93 -19.39 2.99 9.05
CA GLU A 93 -20.12 2.08 8.15
C GLU A 93 -20.44 0.72 8.79
N MET A 94 -19.64 0.28 9.76
CA MET A 94 -19.79 -1.04 10.35
C MET A 94 -20.23 -0.99 11.83
N GLY A 95 -20.22 0.19 12.46
CA GLY A 95 -20.67 0.37 13.84
C GLY A 95 -19.70 -0.12 14.90
N VAL A 96 -18.43 -0.37 14.56
CA VAL A 96 -17.40 -0.76 15.53
C VAL A 96 -17.04 0.44 16.40
N GLY A 97 -17.08 0.29 17.71
CA GLY A 97 -16.70 1.36 18.64
C GLY A 97 -15.21 1.69 18.58
N TYR A 98 -14.83 2.97 18.66
CA TYR A 98 -13.42 3.35 18.68
C TYR A 98 -12.62 2.69 19.81
N ASN A 99 -13.25 2.42 20.93
CA ASN A 99 -12.66 1.69 22.06
C ASN A 99 -12.39 0.21 21.78
N GLN A 100 -12.90 -0.32 20.68
CA GLN A 100 -12.68 -1.70 20.22
C GLN A 100 -11.57 -1.79 19.16
N ILE A 101 -11.07 -0.64 18.67
CA ILE A 101 -10.04 -0.56 17.60
C ILE A 101 -8.70 -0.20 18.24
N ALA A 102 -7.71 -1.04 18.01
CA ALA A 102 -6.30 -0.79 18.36
C ALA A 102 -5.46 -0.71 17.07
N VAL A 103 -4.45 0.15 17.07
CA VAL A 103 -3.49 0.29 15.98
C VAL A 103 -2.09 0.04 16.51
#